data_ac86c60fd0080a6cd16232b3ee84330f
#
_entry.id   ac86c60fd0080a6cd16232b3ee84330f
#
_cell.length_a   1.000
_cell.length_b   1.000
_cell.length_c   1.000
_cell.angle_alpha   90.00
_cell.angle_beta   90.00
_cell.angle_gamma   90.00
#
_symmetry.space_group_name_H-M   'P 1'
#
loop_
_entity.id
_entity.type
_entity.pdbx_description
1 polymer ?
#
loop_
_entity_poly.entity_id
_entity_poly.type
_entity_poly.pdbx_seq_one_letter_code
_entity_poly.pdbx_strand_id
1 'polypeptide(L)'
;MIIASFAEVLLLPHQDMKINKGIILFAAVVSFISCGSAKQATSTIVGGDYDAKKNTTEYFVVPYGQVSIPGKWEKTSYNSAARQQFFRNDESVNIAVSFGPYDKYEFNKDGSLKGYEFVEAYYEWESKYFVSNGLECKILETDKANKHILFRVFGNKFDTYFLVCEKNGFVSNFSIHATDKWTEQQKVDFLKSLL
;
A
#
# COMPACT_ATOMS: atom_id res chain seq x y z
N MET A 1 -2.66 -6.72 0.97
CA MET A 1 -3.39 -6.77 -0.31
C MET A 1 -4.83 -6.36 -0.05
N ILE A 2 -5.19 -5.13 -0.35
CA ILE A 2 -6.59 -4.73 -0.37
C ILE A 2 -7.14 -5.27 -1.67
N ILE A 3 -7.65 -6.51 -1.67
CA ILE A 3 -8.56 -6.97 -2.71
C ILE A 3 -9.93 -6.44 -2.29
N ALA A 4 -10.27 -5.24 -2.76
CA ALA A 4 -11.65 -4.79 -2.72
C ALA A 4 -12.46 -5.79 -3.54
N SER A 5 -13.39 -6.46 -2.88
CA SER A 5 -14.39 -7.32 -3.49
C SER A 5 -15.16 -6.50 -4.54
N PHE A 6 -15.09 -6.92 -5.80
CA PHE A 6 -15.93 -6.45 -6.88
C PHE A 6 -17.32 -7.10 -6.78
N ALA A 7 -18.11 -6.72 -5.80
CA ALA A 7 -19.52 -7.06 -5.78
C ALA A 7 -20.26 -6.20 -4.75
N GLU A 8 -20.66 -4.98 -5.14
CA GLU A 8 -21.82 -4.28 -4.61
C GLU A 8 -21.90 -2.84 -5.13
N VAL A 9 -22.11 -2.73 -6.43
CA VAL A 9 -22.66 -1.51 -7.02
C VAL A 9 -23.67 -1.94 -8.08
N LEU A 10 -24.87 -2.34 -7.63
CA LEU A 10 -26.09 -2.27 -8.45
C LEU A 10 -27.30 -2.43 -7.52
N LEU A 11 -28.20 -1.47 -7.62
CA LEU A 11 -29.55 -1.41 -7.03
C LEU A 11 -29.73 -0.46 -5.85
N LEU A 12 -29.86 0.82 -6.17
CA LEU A 12 -30.74 1.70 -5.38
C LEU A 12 -31.92 2.13 -6.25
N PRO A 13 -33.15 1.97 -5.79
CA PRO A 13 -34.34 2.39 -6.52
C PRO A 13 -34.51 3.90 -6.48
N HIS A 14 -34.86 4.45 -7.63
CA HIS A 14 -35.30 5.81 -7.86
C HIS A 14 -36.57 6.09 -6.98
N GLN A 15 -36.45 6.94 -5.99
CA GLN A 15 -37.61 7.50 -5.31
C GLN A 15 -37.87 8.93 -5.77
N ASP A 16 -38.98 9.08 -6.48
CA ASP A 16 -39.55 10.37 -6.88
C ASP A 16 -39.93 11.18 -5.63
N MET A 17 -39.26 12.30 -5.39
CA MET A 17 -39.57 13.23 -4.32
C MET A 17 -40.46 14.34 -4.84
N LYS A 18 -41.77 14.26 -4.55
CA LYS A 18 -42.75 15.31 -4.80
C LYS A 18 -42.45 16.54 -3.93
N ILE A 19 -42.15 17.64 -4.59
CA ILE A 19 -41.94 18.94 -3.97
C ILE A 19 -43.30 19.50 -3.59
N ASN A 20 -43.56 19.64 -2.29
CA ASN A 20 -44.70 20.36 -1.77
C ASN A 20 -44.30 21.82 -1.48
N LYS A 21 -44.95 22.75 -2.23
CA LYS A 21 -44.82 24.20 -2.03
C LYS A 21 -45.63 24.61 -0.82
N GLY A 22 -45.03 25.28 0.14
CA GLY A 22 -45.77 26.04 1.15
C GLY A 22 -44.95 26.35 2.39
N ILE A 23 -44.81 27.63 2.54
CA ILE A 23 -44.56 28.44 3.75
C ILE A 23 -43.17 29.06 3.86
N ILE A 24 -43.19 30.31 3.47
CA ILE A 24 -42.22 31.39 3.78
C ILE A 24 -42.48 31.85 5.22
N LEU A 25 -41.45 32.08 5.98
CA LEU A 25 -41.12 33.15 6.92
C LEU A 25 -40.49 32.60 8.22
N PHE A 26 -39.26 32.84 8.50
CA PHE A 26 -38.75 33.83 9.47
C PHE A 26 -37.24 33.73 9.54
N ALA A 27 -36.60 34.86 9.36
CA ALA A 27 -35.16 35.06 9.50
C ALA A 27 -34.74 34.91 10.96
N ALA A 28 -33.71 34.12 11.20
CA ALA A 28 -32.82 34.26 12.34
C ALA A 28 -31.39 33.96 11.89
N VAL A 29 -30.63 35.02 11.74
CA VAL A 29 -29.18 35.00 11.52
C VAL A 29 -28.57 34.43 12.78
N VAL A 30 -28.18 33.16 12.74
CA VAL A 30 -27.22 32.58 13.69
C VAL A 30 -25.98 32.22 12.88
N SER A 31 -25.02 33.14 12.91
CA SER A 31 -23.69 32.92 12.40
C SER A 31 -22.98 31.86 13.26
N PHE A 32 -23.22 30.61 12.98
CA PHE A 32 -22.33 29.55 13.46
C PHE A 32 -21.03 29.67 12.71
N ILE A 33 -20.02 30.23 13.36
CA ILE A 33 -18.63 30.06 13.00
C ILE A 33 -18.35 28.55 13.19
N SER A 34 -18.72 27.76 12.18
CA SER A 34 -18.27 26.41 12.03
C SER A 34 -16.78 26.49 11.69
N CYS A 35 -15.96 26.46 12.74
CA CYS A 35 -14.55 26.15 12.59
C CYS A 35 -14.45 24.67 12.19
N GLY A 36 -14.92 24.36 10.98
CA GLY A 36 -14.68 23.08 10.35
C GLY A 36 -13.18 23.01 10.11
N SER A 37 -12.50 22.15 10.87
CA SER A 37 -11.14 21.74 10.55
C SER A 37 -11.16 21.26 9.10
N ALA A 38 -10.76 22.12 8.18
CA ALA A 38 -10.55 21.75 6.80
C ALA A 38 -9.51 20.62 6.84
N LYS A 39 -9.92 19.39 6.58
CA LYS A 39 -9.00 18.29 6.31
C LYS A 39 -8.18 18.78 5.12
N GLN A 40 -6.96 19.18 5.40
CA GLN A 40 -6.03 19.62 4.39
C GLN A 40 -5.87 18.45 3.42
N ALA A 41 -6.41 18.56 2.22
CA ALA A 41 -6.25 17.56 1.19
C ALA A 41 -4.76 17.54 0.84
N THR A 42 -4.04 16.58 1.38
CA THR A 42 -2.62 16.39 1.08
C THR A 42 -2.56 15.83 -0.33
N SER A 43 -2.17 16.66 -1.29
CA SER A 43 -1.94 16.19 -2.64
C SER A 43 -0.77 15.21 -2.63
N THR A 44 -1.01 14.00 -3.13
CA THR A 44 0.03 12.98 -3.28
C THR A 44 0.75 13.22 -4.60
N ILE A 45 2.06 13.42 -4.56
CA ILE A 45 2.90 13.52 -5.74
C ILE A 45 3.58 12.18 -5.95
N VAL A 46 3.39 11.60 -7.11
CA VAL A 46 3.99 10.31 -7.51
C VAL A 46 4.93 10.56 -8.68
N GLY A 47 6.14 10.03 -8.59
CA GLY A 47 7.13 10.23 -9.64
C GLY A 47 8.32 9.26 -9.54
N GLY A 48 9.36 9.59 -10.32
CA GLY A 48 10.60 8.84 -10.37
C GLY A 48 10.79 8.13 -11.71
N ASP A 49 12.05 8.06 -12.15
CA ASP A 49 12.48 7.47 -13.41
C ASP A 49 13.85 6.81 -13.25
N TYR A 50 14.34 6.16 -14.31
CA TYR A 50 15.65 5.55 -14.32
C TYR A 50 16.75 6.60 -14.42
N ASP A 51 17.68 6.57 -13.46
CA ASP A 51 18.92 7.36 -13.47
C ASP A 51 20.08 6.49 -14.00
N ALA A 52 20.46 6.71 -15.26
CA ALA A 52 21.51 5.95 -15.91
C ALA A 52 22.91 6.18 -15.30
N LYS A 53 23.15 7.32 -14.62
CA LYS A 53 24.45 7.61 -13.98
C LYS A 53 24.64 6.78 -12.72
N LYS A 54 23.57 6.55 -11.98
CA LYS A 54 23.57 5.75 -10.75
C LYS A 54 23.25 4.28 -11.01
N ASN A 55 22.73 3.96 -12.20
CA ASN A 55 22.13 2.68 -12.52
C ASN A 55 21.04 2.27 -11.51
N THR A 56 20.15 3.20 -11.19
CA THR A 56 19.02 2.99 -10.28
C THR A 56 17.73 3.53 -10.89
N THR A 57 16.61 2.91 -10.56
CA THR A 57 15.29 3.45 -10.85
C THR A 57 14.74 4.08 -9.58
N GLU A 58 14.56 5.39 -9.61
CA GLU A 58 13.97 6.13 -8.49
C GLU A 58 12.45 6.03 -8.54
N TYR A 59 11.82 5.87 -7.37
CA TYR A 59 10.38 5.94 -7.23
C TYR A 59 10.00 6.58 -5.91
N PHE A 60 9.05 7.52 -5.94
CA PHE A 60 8.59 8.22 -4.76
C PHE A 60 7.08 8.47 -4.78
N VAL A 61 6.51 8.53 -3.58
CA VAL A 61 5.12 8.88 -3.30
C VAL A 61 5.12 9.85 -2.11
N VAL A 62 5.18 11.14 -2.39
CA VAL A 62 5.23 12.18 -1.34
C VAL A 62 3.84 12.35 -0.73
N PRO A 63 3.70 12.37 0.62
CA PRO A 63 4.77 12.40 1.64
C PRO A 63 5.19 11.01 2.15
N TYR A 64 4.72 9.90 1.57
CA TYR A 64 4.72 8.58 2.19
C TYR A 64 6.03 7.81 2.09
N GLY A 65 6.83 8.05 1.06
CA GLY A 65 8.11 7.36 0.93
C GLY A 65 8.77 7.51 -0.42
N GLN A 66 10.01 7.00 -0.48
CA GLN A 66 10.81 6.90 -1.69
C GLN A 66 11.71 5.67 -1.63
N VAL A 67 12.11 5.18 -2.79
CA VAL A 67 13.04 4.05 -2.94
C VAL A 67 13.92 4.24 -4.19
N SER A 68 15.19 3.84 -4.07
CA SER A 68 16.12 3.71 -5.19
C SER A 68 16.28 2.24 -5.52
N ILE A 69 15.68 1.79 -6.60
CA ILE A 69 15.65 0.38 -7.01
C ILE A 69 16.90 0.11 -7.87
N PRO A 70 17.82 -0.79 -7.49
CA PRO A 70 18.99 -1.11 -8.27
C PRO A 70 18.64 -1.60 -9.68
N GLY A 71 19.31 -1.03 -10.70
CA GLY A 71 19.08 -1.37 -12.10
C GLY A 71 17.96 -0.57 -12.77
N LYS A 72 17.72 -0.93 -14.04
CA LYS A 72 16.67 -0.34 -14.86
C LYS A 72 15.37 -1.12 -14.73
N TRP A 73 14.32 -0.44 -14.30
CA TRP A 73 12.98 -0.98 -14.16
C TRP A 73 11.95 -0.10 -14.87
N GLU A 74 11.06 -0.73 -15.61
CA GLU A 74 9.97 -0.05 -16.30
C GLU A 74 8.69 -0.16 -15.48
N LYS A 75 7.98 0.98 -15.30
CA LYS A 75 6.67 0.99 -14.67
C LYS A 75 5.68 0.27 -15.58
N THR A 76 4.91 -0.67 -15.04
CA THR A 76 3.93 -1.43 -15.82
C THR A 76 2.51 -1.03 -15.48
N SER A 77 2.00 -1.43 -14.31
CA SER A 77 0.63 -1.15 -13.89
C SER A 77 0.61 -0.52 -12.49
N TYR A 78 -0.48 0.16 -12.18
CA TYR A 78 -0.72 0.72 -10.85
C TYR A 78 -2.05 0.22 -10.29
N ASN A 79 -2.01 -0.35 -9.09
CA ASN A 79 -3.20 -0.73 -8.35
C ASN A 79 -3.57 0.41 -7.39
N SER A 80 -4.61 1.16 -7.70
CA SER A 80 -5.04 2.31 -6.91
C SER A 80 -5.60 1.93 -5.53
N ALA A 81 -6.25 0.79 -5.39
CA ALA A 81 -6.78 0.30 -4.12
C ALA A 81 -5.66 -0.05 -3.13
N ALA A 82 -4.63 -0.73 -3.59
CA ALA A 82 -3.45 -1.08 -2.80
C ALA A 82 -2.39 0.04 -2.77
N ARG A 83 -2.54 1.09 -3.59
CA ARG A 83 -1.51 2.13 -3.83
C ARG A 83 -0.17 1.51 -4.23
N GLN A 84 -0.21 0.51 -5.09
CA GLN A 84 0.93 -0.32 -5.44
C GLN A 84 1.33 -0.09 -6.89
N GLN A 85 2.58 0.33 -7.11
CA GLN A 85 3.19 0.43 -8.43
C GLN A 85 3.93 -0.86 -8.75
N PHE A 86 3.68 -1.42 -9.92
CA PHE A 86 4.40 -2.57 -10.43
C PHE A 86 5.50 -2.12 -11.39
N PHE A 87 6.60 -2.86 -11.35
CA PHE A 87 7.75 -2.63 -12.22
C PHE A 87 8.20 -3.96 -12.82
N ARG A 88 8.85 -3.87 -13.97
CA ARG A 88 9.48 -5.00 -14.64
C ARG A 88 10.87 -4.61 -15.15
N ASN A 89 11.85 -5.50 -14.99
CA ASN A 89 13.16 -5.37 -15.58
C ASN A 89 13.26 -6.10 -16.93
N ASP A 90 14.43 -6.03 -17.59
CA ASP A 90 14.71 -6.67 -18.87
C ASP A 90 14.76 -8.21 -18.79
N GLU A 91 14.99 -8.79 -17.62
CA GLU A 91 14.86 -10.23 -17.36
C GLU A 91 13.41 -10.68 -17.16
N SER A 92 12.43 -9.79 -17.26
CA SER A 92 11.02 -10.04 -16.99
C SER A 92 10.70 -10.37 -15.52
N VAL A 93 11.58 -10.00 -14.59
CA VAL A 93 11.27 -10.06 -13.16
C VAL A 93 10.29 -8.94 -12.83
N ASN A 94 9.26 -9.28 -12.06
CA ASN A 94 8.25 -8.31 -11.62
C ASN A 94 8.39 -8.04 -10.13
N ILE A 95 8.40 -6.77 -9.78
CA ILE A 95 8.34 -6.31 -8.39
C ILE A 95 7.17 -5.36 -8.21
N ALA A 96 6.77 -5.17 -6.96
CA ALA A 96 5.80 -4.16 -6.63
C ALA A 96 6.25 -3.34 -5.41
N VAL A 97 5.91 -2.05 -5.43
CA VAL A 97 6.27 -1.08 -4.39
C VAL A 97 5.01 -0.34 -3.95
N SER A 98 4.79 -0.26 -2.66
CA SER A 98 3.75 0.62 -2.10
C SER A 98 4.25 1.39 -0.90
N PHE A 99 3.76 2.63 -0.77
CA PHE A 99 3.96 3.50 0.37
C PHE A 99 2.63 4.00 0.90
N GLY A 100 2.51 4.17 2.20
CA GLY A 100 1.29 4.72 2.76
C GLY A 100 1.34 4.95 4.26
N PRO A 101 0.32 5.63 4.80
CA PRO A 101 0.21 5.89 6.23
C PRO A 101 -0.26 4.65 6.99
N TYR A 102 0.00 4.58 8.28
CA TYR A 102 -0.41 3.50 9.16
C TYR A 102 -1.92 3.30 9.25
N ASP A 103 -2.67 4.40 9.26
CA ASP A 103 -4.10 4.42 9.52
C ASP A 103 -4.96 3.97 8.33
N LYS A 104 -4.33 3.64 7.20
CA LYS A 104 -5.05 3.06 6.06
C LYS A 104 -5.43 1.59 6.28
N TYR A 105 -4.80 0.91 7.24
CA TYR A 105 -5.04 -0.51 7.52
C TYR A 105 -6.14 -0.69 8.56
N GLU A 106 -7.00 -1.70 8.37
CA GLU A 106 -8.15 -1.94 9.22
C GLU A 106 -7.77 -2.22 10.67
N PHE A 107 -6.66 -2.91 10.88
CA PHE A 107 -6.15 -3.25 12.21
C PHE A 107 -5.50 -2.06 12.94
N ASN A 108 -5.30 -0.93 12.28
CA ASN A 108 -4.63 0.25 12.86
C ASN A 108 -5.32 1.58 12.48
N LYS A 109 -6.67 1.60 12.43
CA LYS A 109 -7.44 2.79 12.07
C LYS A 109 -7.24 3.98 13.02
N ASP A 110 -6.97 3.71 14.27
CA ASP A 110 -6.67 4.70 15.30
C ASP A 110 -5.22 5.20 15.27
N GLY A 111 -4.35 4.57 14.47
CA GLY A 111 -2.93 4.90 14.35
C GLY A 111 -2.11 4.60 15.63
N SER A 112 -2.61 3.73 16.50
CA SER A 112 -1.97 3.40 17.78
C SER A 112 -0.69 2.59 17.60
N LEU A 113 -0.68 1.63 16.68
CA LEU A 113 0.49 0.80 16.39
C LEU A 113 1.49 1.55 15.52
N LYS A 114 2.76 1.54 15.94
CA LYS A 114 3.88 2.20 15.25
C LYS A 114 5.14 1.34 15.32
N GLY A 115 6.11 1.68 14.49
CA GLY A 115 7.39 0.98 14.52
C GLY A 115 7.26 -0.51 14.24
N TYR A 116 8.02 -1.31 14.96
CA TYR A 116 8.01 -2.75 14.77
C TYR A 116 6.67 -3.40 15.15
N GLU A 117 5.96 -2.88 16.16
CA GLU A 117 4.63 -3.38 16.56
C GLU A 117 3.62 -3.28 15.39
N PHE A 118 3.68 -2.20 14.62
CA PHE A 118 2.89 -2.08 13.40
C PHE A 118 3.30 -3.12 12.35
N VAL A 119 4.59 -3.31 12.12
CA VAL A 119 5.10 -4.26 11.11
C VAL A 119 4.72 -5.71 11.48
N GLU A 120 4.77 -6.06 12.76
CA GLU A 120 4.35 -7.36 13.28
C GLU A 120 2.84 -7.58 13.08
N ALA A 121 2.02 -6.61 13.46
CA ALA A 121 0.57 -6.66 13.25
C ALA A 121 0.20 -6.69 11.74
N TYR A 122 0.96 -5.99 10.90
CA TYR A 122 0.79 -6.06 9.44
C TYR A 122 1.03 -7.47 8.92
N TYR A 123 2.15 -8.10 9.32
CA TYR A 123 2.43 -9.48 8.93
C TYR A 123 1.32 -10.44 9.40
N GLU A 124 0.86 -10.33 10.64
CA GLU A 124 -0.22 -11.17 11.15
C GLU A 124 -1.52 -10.99 10.37
N TRP A 125 -1.88 -9.76 10.04
CA TRP A 125 -3.08 -9.44 9.27
C TRP A 125 -2.99 -9.98 7.84
N GLU A 126 -1.89 -9.73 7.15
CA GLU A 126 -1.66 -10.17 5.76
C GLU A 126 -1.54 -11.70 5.66
N SER A 127 -0.82 -12.33 6.59
CA SER A 127 -0.65 -13.80 6.60
C SER A 127 -1.96 -14.53 6.86
N LYS A 128 -2.84 -14.04 7.75
CA LYS A 128 -4.18 -14.60 7.95
C LYS A 128 -5.00 -14.60 6.66
N TYR A 129 -4.91 -13.51 5.89
CA TYR A 129 -5.59 -13.44 4.60
C TYR A 129 -5.06 -14.50 3.62
N PHE A 130 -3.76 -14.63 3.47
CA PHE A 130 -3.17 -15.62 2.56
C PHE A 130 -3.48 -17.06 2.98
N VAL A 131 -3.37 -17.37 4.26
CA VAL A 131 -3.68 -18.70 4.81
C VAL A 131 -5.16 -19.05 4.62
N SER A 132 -6.07 -18.10 4.82
CA SER A 132 -7.50 -18.33 4.57
C SER A 132 -7.83 -18.59 3.09
N ASN A 133 -6.94 -18.23 2.17
CA ASN A 133 -7.01 -18.50 0.75
C ASN A 133 -6.19 -19.74 0.32
N GLY A 134 -5.77 -20.57 1.27
CA GLY A 134 -5.08 -21.86 1.01
C GLY A 134 -3.61 -21.70 0.60
N LEU A 135 -2.96 -20.59 0.97
CA LEU A 135 -1.55 -20.38 0.77
C LEU A 135 -0.78 -20.55 2.09
N GLU A 136 0.52 -20.74 1.99
CA GLU A 136 1.42 -20.84 3.13
C GLU A 136 2.23 -19.56 3.28
N CYS A 137 2.50 -19.17 4.54
CA CYS A 137 3.32 -18.01 4.88
C CYS A 137 4.51 -18.46 5.73
N LYS A 138 5.70 -17.98 5.38
CA LYS A 138 6.94 -18.26 6.11
C LYS A 138 7.72 -16.97 6.33
N ILE A 139 7.99 -16.64 7.60
CA ILE A 139 8.93 -15.58 7.94
C ILE A 139 10.34 -16.06 7.59
N LEU A 140 11.07 -15.22 6.86
CA LEU A 140 12.47 -15.47 6.50
C LEU A 140 13.41 -14.65 7.39
N GLU A 141 13.03 -13.42 7.74
CA GLU A 141 13.81 -12.54 8.59
C GLU A 141 12.91 -11.57 9.37
N THR A 142 13.29 -11.28 10.61
CA THR A 142 12.71 -10.21 11.43
C THR A 142 13.83 -9.33 11.97
N ASP A 143 13.70 -8.02 11.83
CA ASP A 143 14.62 -7.06 12.41
C ASP A 143 13.85 -5.97 13.16
N LYS A 144 13.85 -6.11 14.48
CA LYS A 144 13.17 -5.17 15.39
C LYS A 144 13.83 -3.80 15.41
N ALA A 145 15.15 -3.76 15.30
CA ALA A 145 15.92 -2.52 15.35
C ALA A 145 15.66 -1.66 14.09
N ASN A 146 15.63 -2.29 12.93
CA ASN A 146 15.34 -1.66 11.65
C ASN A 146 13.86 -1.73 11.23
N LYS A 147 13.00 -2.27 12.12
CA LYS A 147 11.54 -2.29 12.00
C LYS A 147 11.06 -2.91 10.69
N HIS A 148 11.54 -4.10 10.35
CA HIS A 148 11.10 -4.82 9.17
C HIS A 148 10.86 -6.31 9.41
N ILE A 149 10.01 -6.88 8.56
CA ILE A 149 9.80 -8.33 8.41
C ILE A 149 9.88 -8.67 6.93
N LEU A 150 10.70 -9.68 6.62
CA LEU A 150 10.79 -10.31 5.32
C LEU A 150 10.11 -11.68 5.41
N PHE A 151 9.15 -11.94 4.53
CA PHE A 151 8.41 -13.18 4.51
C PHE A 151 8.08 -13.65 3.10
N ARG A 152 7.84 -14.93 2.96
CA ARG A 152 7.43 -15.57 1.71
C ARG A 152 6.01 -16.09 1.84
N VAL A 153 5.22 -15.90 0.79
CA VAL A 153 3.91 -16.51 0.62
C VAL A 153 3.97 -17.43 -0.59
N PHE A 154 3.55 -18.69 -0.42
CA PHE A 154 3.67 -19.66 -1.49
C PHE A 154 2.54 -20.70 -1.45
N GLY A 155 2.39 -21.46 -2.54
CA GLY A 155 1.35 -22.46 -2.73
C GLY A 155 0.46 -22.17 -3.94
N ASN A 156 -0.20 -23.17 -4.51
CA ASN A 156 -1.13 -23.04 -5.65
C ASN A 156 -0.57 -22.21 -6.82
N LYS A 157 0.71 -22.40 -7.19
CA LYS A 157 1.46 -21.63 -8.20
C LYS A 157 1.74 -20.16 -7.82
N PHE A 158 1.42 -19.77 -6.61
CA PHE A 158 1.82 -18.48 -6.05
C PHE A 158 3.18 -18.63 -5.36
N ASP A 159 4.08 -17.69 -5.57
CA ASP A 159 5.38 -17.63 -4.90
C ASP A 159 5.86 -16.17 -4.90
N THR A 160 5.66 -15.48 -3.80
CA THR A 160 5.97 -14.05 -3.69
C THR A 160 6.69 -13.79 -2.37
N TYR A 161 7.76 -13.01 -2.46
CA TYR A 161 8.53 -12.54 -1.32
C TYR A 161 8.13 -11.11 -1.00
N PHE A 162 7.93 -10.83 0.26
CA PHE A 162 7.50 -9.53 0.77
C PHE A 162 8.49 -9.00 1.80
N LEU A 163 8.80 -7.72 1.72
CA LEU A 163 9.48 -6.97 2.75
C LEU A 163 8.59 -5.81 3.17
N VAL A 164 8.13 -5.84 4.41
CA VAL A 164 7.39 -4.73 5.01
C VAL A 164 8.26 -4.04 6.03
N CYS A 165 8.31 -2.71 5.98
CA CYS A 165 9.05 -1.91 6.95
C CYS A 165 8.31 -0.62 7.30
N GLU A 166 8.66 -0.06 8.45
CA GLU A 166 8.23 1.27 8.89
C GLU A 166 9.42 2.22 8.88
N LYS A 167 9.25 3.38 8.24
CA LYS A 167 10.24 4.44 8.22
C LYS A 167 9.55 5.80 8.35
N ASN A 168 9.99 6.59 9.34
CA ASN A 168 9.52 7.97 9.55
C ASN A 168 7.99 8.12 9.68
N GLY A 169 7.30 7.15 10.27
CA GLY A 169 5.85 7.18 10.44
C GLY A 169 5.05 6.68 9.24
N PHE A 170 5.72 6.13 8.22
CA PHE A 170 5.08 5.56 7.05
C PHE A 170 5.49 4.11 6.81
N VAL A 171 4.62 3.40 6.15
CA VAL A 171 4.80 1.99 5.81
C VAL A 171 5.27 1.87 4.37
N SER A 172 6.30 1.06 4.17
CA SER A 172 6.75 0.62 2.85
C SER A 172 6.52 -0.89 2.74
N ASN A 173 5.99 -1.31 1.60
CA ASN A 173 5.86 -2.72 1.26
C ASN A 173 6.46 -2.94 -0.12
N PHE A 174 7.44 -3.81 -0.19
CA PHE A 174 8.13 -4.25 -1.39
C PHE A 174 7.85 -5.73 -1.62
N SER A 175 7.65 -6.12 -2.87
CA SER A 175 7.48 -7.54 -3.18
C SER A 175 8.14 -7.93 -4.50
N ILE A 176 8.57 -9.19 -4.56
CA ILE A 176 9.04 -9.85 -5.79
C ILE A 176 8.09 -10.99 -6.09
N HIS A 177 7.52 -10.97 -7.28
CA HIS A 177 6.60 -12.00 -7.74
C HIS A 177 7.36 -13.27 -8.16
N ALA A 178 6.60 -14.36 -8.35
CA ALA A 178 7.15 -15.63 -8.81
C ALA A 178 8.05 -15.45 -10.04
N THR A 179 9.28 -15.93 -9.94
CA THR A 179 10.25 -15.97 -11.03
C THR A 179 11.24 -17.10 -10.82
N ASP A 180 11.64 -17.75 -11.89
CA ASP A 180 12.71 -18.73 -11.96
C ASP A 180 14.08 -18.12 -12.31
N LYS A 181 14.11 -16.80 -12.59
CA LYS A 181 15.32 -16.07 -12.97
C LYS A 181 16.26 -15.85 -11.79
N TRP A 182 15.69 -15.72 -10.59
CA TRP A 182 16.42 -15.41 -9.38
C TRP A 182 16.26 -16.51 -8.33
N THR A 183 17.37 -16.88 -7.69
CA THR A 183 17.36 -17.76 -6.53
C THR A 183 16.66 -17.09 -5.34
N GLU A 184 16.29 -17.86 -4.32
CA GLU A 184 15.75 -17.32 -3.06
C GLU A 184 16.69 -16.26 -2.45
N GLN A 185 17.99 -16.55 -2.39
CA GLN A 185 18.96 -15.61 -1.84
C GLN A 185 19.01 -14.29 -2.62
N GLN A 186 18.99 -14.34 -3.95
CA GLN A 186 18.96 -13.14 -4.78
C GLN A 186 17.70 -12.30 -4.54
N LYS A 187 16.54 -12.94 -4.36
CA LYS A 187 15.30 -12.24 -4.03
C LYS A 187 15.37 -11.55 -2.67
N VAL A 188 15.91 -12.26 -1.67
CA VAL A 188 16.11 -11.73 -0.31
C VAL A 188 17.07 -10.54 -0.32
N ASP A 189 18.24 -10.71 -0.94
CA ASP A 189 19.27 -9.66 -1.01
C ASP A 189 18.76 -8.42 -1.75
N PHE A 190 18.03 -8.61 -2.84
CA PHE A 190 17.42 -7.52 -3.57
C PHE A 190 16.40 -6.76 -2.72
N LEU A 191 15.47 -7.44 -2.05
CA LEU A 191 14.50 -6.77 -1.18
C LEU A 191 15.17 -5.99 -0.06
N LYS A 192 16.22 -6.56 0.55
CA LYS A 192 17.00 -5.87 1.59
C LYS A 192 17.76 -4.65 1.06
N SER A 193 18.14 -4.63 -0.20
CA SER A 193 18.78 -3.46 -0.83
C SER A 193 17.84 -2.27 -1.00
N LEU A 194 16.53 -2.44 -0.80
CA LEU A 194 15.52 -1.37 -0.88
C LEU A 194 15.28 -0.63 0.45
N LEU A 195 15.89 -1.10 1.55
CA LEU A 195 15.82 -0.46 2.87
C LEU A 195 16.74 0.76 2.97
#